data_1af76b5432b00afcdad9d6478c2bbb44
#
_entry.id   1af76b5432b00afcdad9d6478c2bbb44
#
_cell.length_a   1.000
_cell.length_b   1.000
_cell.length_c   1.000
_cell.angle_alpha   90.00
_cell.angle_beta   90.00
_cell.angle_gamma   90.00
#
_symmetry.space_group_name_H-M   'P 1'
#
loop_
_entity.id
_entity.type
_entity.pdbx_description
1 polymer ?
#
loop_
_entity_poly.entity_id
_entity_poly.type
_entity_poly.pdbx_seq_one_letter_code
_entity_poly.pdbx_strand_id
1 'polypeptide(L)'
;MSILEYTNGLKMTKVQNLTEQSAGFIPRRMQACAVLTDTRREYLAEIFRLEQLQSAPVIISALAERLQVSPPAVVKMVQRLEREGFLEREPYRGVNLTAEGRQVALAAIRRHRLIETFLVKVMGFSWDEVHDMVHALEGAINTAFEDRADELSGYPARCPHGDPIPTRDGHMPEMNDNSLLDFPVGTRGDLSRIRHHTPERLRYLGELGLRPGVALEIKGRAPLRGPVRLHAAGQEHIVGADLAEDLFIENIVV
;
A
#
# COMPACT_ATOMS: atom_id res chain seq x y z
N MET A 1 -41.66 -14.69 39.14
CA MET A 1 -42.25 -15.53 38.08
C MET A 1 -41.19 -15.74 37.03
N SER A 2 -40.88 -16.98 36.80
CA SER A 2 -39.69 -17.61 36.28
C SER A 2 -39.54 -17.43 34.77
N ILE A 3 -38.31 -17.07 34.34
CA ILE A 3 -37.83 -17.18 32.98
C ILE A 3 -37.36 -18.63 32.78
N LEU A 4 -38.25 -19.50 32.40
CA LEU A 4 -37.96 -20.87 31.95
C LEU A 4 -39.21 -21.35 31.21
N GLU A 5 -39.06 -21.43 29.88
CA GLU A 5 -39.79 -22.31 28.96
C GLU A 5 -39.85 -21.72 27.55
N TYR A 6 -38.72 -21.86 26.81
CA TYR A 6 -38.77 -21.95 25.36
C TYR A 6 -37.53 -22.73 24.88
N THR A 7 -37.53 -24.01 25.18
CA THR A 7 -36.67 -24.98 24.52
C THR A 7 -37.51 -26.18 24.14
N ASN A 8 -38.01 -26.21 22.90
CA ASN A 8 -38.31 -27.50 22.27
C ASN A 8 -38.37 -27.34 20.74
N GLY A 9 -37.54 -28.11 20.05
CA GLY A 9 -37.85 -28.59 18.72
C GLY A 9 -37.09 -28.01 17.53
N LEU A 10 -35.75 -27.96 17.55
CA LEU A 10 -35.00 -27.98 16.29
C LEU A 10 -34.02 -29.14 16.34
N LYS A 11 -34.32 -30.17 15.53
CA LYS A 11 -33.52 -31.38 15.35
C LYS A 11 -32.09 -31.01 14.92
N MET A 12 -31.13 -31.34 15.78
CA MET A 12 -29.73 -31.47 15.45
C MET A 12 -29.52 -32.65 14.49
N THR A 13 -29.71 -32.43 13.21
CA THR A 13 -29.31 -33.39 12.17
C THR A 13 -29.08 -32.59 10.90
N LYS A 14 -27.84 -32.13 10.70
CA LYS A 14 -27.18 -31.79 9.40
C LYS A 14 -26.07 -30.71 9.51
N VAL A 15 -25.30 -30.74 10.57
CA VAL A 15 -24.10 -29.85 10.62
C VAL A 15 -22.76 -30.61 10.49
N GLN A 16 -22.83 -31.95 10.43
CA GLN A 16 -21.58 -32.75 10.37
C GLN A 16 -21.05 -33.10 8.97
N ASN A 17 -21.68 -32.67 7.88
CA ASN A 17 -21.21 -33.00 6.49
C ASN A 17 -20.85 -31.82 5.62
N LEU A 18 -20.54 -30.63 6.19
CA LEU A 18 -20.07 -29.47 5.40
C LEU A 18 -18.59 -29.12 5.60
N THR A 19 -17.84 -29.91 6.37
CA THR A 19 -16.44 -29.65 6.70
C THR A 19 -15.41 -30.39 5.83
N GLU A 20 -15.81 -31.21 4.88
CA GLU A 20 -14.86 -32.01 4.09
C GLU A 20 -14.85 -31.78 2.57
N GLN A 21 -15.60 -30.83 2.02
CA GLN A 21 -15.64 -30.63 0.56
C GLN A 21 -15.25 -29.24 0.07
N SER A 22 -14.61 -28.40 0.87
CA SER A 22 -14.01 -27.14 0.41
C SER A 22 -12.55 -26.98 0.87
N ALA A 23 -11.78 -28.04 0.89
CA ALA A 23 -10.33 -27.92 0.77
C ALA A 23 -10.02 -27.48 -0.67
N GLY A 24 -10.39 -26.23 -0.99
CA GLY A 24 -10.03 -25.60 -2.25
C GLY A 24 -8.52 -25.71 -2.39
N PHE A 25 -8.06 -26.20 -3.53
CA PHE A 25 -6.67 -26.25 -3.94
C PHE A 25 -6.07 -24.86 -3.74
N ILE A 26 -5.37 -24.66 -2.60
CA ILE A 26 -4.58 -23.45 -2.37
C ILE A 26 -3.34 -23.62 -3.24
N PRO A 27 -3.14 -22.80 -4.28
CA PRO A 27 -1.96 -22.89 -5.11
C PRO A 27 -0.69 -22.85 -4.23
N ARG A 28 0.32 -23.64 -4.56
CA ARG A 28 1.61 -23.67 -3.83
C ARG A 28 2.17 -22.28 -3.54
N ARG A 29 1.87 -21.29 -4.40
CA ARG A 29 2.22 -19.88 -4.28
C ARG A 29 1.56 -19.16 -3.09
N MET A 30 0.31 -19.47 -2.77
CA MET A 30 -0.36 -18.89 -1.57
C MET A 30 0.15 -19.50 -0.26
N GLN A 31 0.66 -20.75 -0.31
CA GLN A 31 1.29 -21.39 0.85
C GLN A 31 2.64 -20.74 1.22
N ALA A 32 3.42 -20.25 0.24
CA ALA A 32 4.69 -19.57 0.49
C ALA A 32 4.49 -18.25 1.25
N CYS A 33 3.42 -17.49 0.96
CA CYS A 33 3.11 -16.26 1.66
C CYS A 33 2.71 -16.48 3.13
N ALA A 34 2.04 -17.60 3.44
CA ALA A 34 1.62 -17.93 4.80
C ALA A 34 2.77 -18.37 5.73
N VAL A 35 3.89 -18.83 5.16
CA VAL A 35 5.05 -19.35 5.92
C VAL A 35 6.10 -18.26 6.22
N LEU A 36 6.08 -17.15 5.49
CA LEU A 36 7.04 -16.06 5.70
C LEU A 36 6.64 -15.18 6.91
N THR A 37 7.66 -14.81 7.70
CA THR A 37 7.48 -13.80 8.76
C THR A 37 7.17 -12.42 8.17
N ASP A 38 6.49 -11.56 8.95
CA ASP A 38 6.15 -10.20 8.52
C ASP A 38 7.37 -9.40 8.07
N THR A 39 8.47 -9.47 8.82
CA THR A 39 9.74 -8.84 8.46
C THR A 39 10.23 -9.26 7.06
N ARG A 40 10.11 -10.54 6.68
CA ARG A 40 10.51 -10.98 5.33
C ARG A 40 9.59 -10.46 4.25
N ARG A 41 8.28 -10.41 4.52
CA ARG A 41 7.29 -9.81 3.62
C ARG A 41 7.55 -8.33 3.41
N GLU A 42 7.86 -7.62 4.48
CA GLU A 42 8.22 -6.20 4.46
C GLU A 42 9.46 -5.93 3.61
N TYR A 43 10.54 -6.72 3.77
CA TYR A 43 11.73 -6.61 2.93
C TYR A 43 11.41 -6.79 1.45
N LEU A 44 10.61 -7.79 1.08
CA LEU A 44 10.23 -8.02 -0.31
C LEU A 44 9.34 -6.88 -0.85
N ALA A 45 8.43 -6.35 -0.03
CA ALA A 45 7.59 -5.22 -0.39
C ALA A 45 8.42 -3.94 -0.61
N GLU A 46 9.41 -3.66 0.25
CA GLU A 46 10.29 -2.50 0.08
C GLU A 46 11.23 -2.63 -1.13
N ILE A 47 11.75 -3.83 -1.40
CA ILE A 47 12.52 -4.08 -2.63
C ILE A 47 11.65 -3.82 -3.86
N PHE A 48 10.39 -4.29 -3.86
CA PHE A 48 9.45 -4.01 -4.94
C PHE A 48 9.23 -2.50 -5.13
N ARG A 49 9.00 -1.74 -4.05
CA ARG A 49 8.81 -0.29 -4.11
C ARG A 49 10.04 0.43 -4.68
N LEU A 50 11.23 0.01 -4.27
CA LEU A 50 12.48 0.56 -4.79
C LEU A 50 12.71 0.21 -6.28
N GLU A 51 12.39 -1.01 -6.72
CA GLU A 51 12.43 -1.38 -8.14
C GLU A 51 11.50 -0.52 -9.02
N GLN A 52 10.36 -0.07 -8.48
CA GLN A 52 9.44 0.83 -9.21
C GLN A 52 10.00 2.25 -9.35
N LEU A 53 10.91 2.67 -8.49
CA LEU A 53 11.51 4.01 -8.52
C LEU A 53 12.77 4.07 -9.39
N GLN A 54 13.42 2.95 -9.66
CA GLN A 54 14.68 2.89 -10.37
C GLN A 54 14.73 1.67 -11.30
N SER A 55 15.28 1.85 -12.50
CA SER A 55 15.44 0.77 -13.48
C SER A 55 16.70 -0.10 -13.24
N ALA A 56 17.21 -0.15 -12.03
CA ALA A 56 18.45 -0.83 -11.65
C ALA A 56 18.22 -1.74 -10.43
N PRO A 57 19.07 -2.76 -10.20
CA PRO A 57 19.01 -3.57 -9.00
C PRO A 57 19.06 -2.73 -7.72
N VAL A 58 18.29 -3.15 -6.72
CA VAL A 58 18.19 -2.44 -5.43
C VAL A 58 19.48 -2.62 -4.64
N ILE A 59 20.16 -1.52 -4.31
CA ILE A 59 21.39 -1.54 -3.53
C ILE A 59 21.11 -1.70 -2.04
N ILE A 60 21.99 -2.39 -1.33
CA ILE A 60 21.85 -2.69 0.11
C ILE A 60 21.69 -1.43 0.96
N SER A 61 22.43 -0.35 0.64
CA SER A 61 22.36 0.91 1.39
C SER A 61 20.99 1.59 1.26
N ALA A 62 20.38 1.61 0.08
CA ALA A 62 19.06 2.17 -0.12
C ALA A 62 17.98 1.39 0.67
N LEU A 63 18.11 0.05 0.68
CA LEU A 63 17.21 -0.79 1.46
C LEU A 63 17.41 -0.61 2.98
N ALA A 64 18.66 -0.44 3.43
CA ALA A 64 19.00 -0.18 4.83
C ALA A 64 18.42 1.17 5.32
N GLU A 65 18.55 2.21 4.49
CA GLU A 65 17.97 3.54 4.75
C GLU A 65 16.44 3.46 4.80
N ARG A 66 15.82 2.80 3.83
CA ARG A 66 14.36 2.69 3.72
C ARG A 66 13.73 1.93 4.90
N LEU A 67 14.37 0.84 5.35
CA LEU A 67 13.92 0.03 6.47
C LEU A 67 14.43 0.51 7.84
N GLN A 68 15.28 1.55 7.86
CA GLN A 68 15.92 2.07 9.08
C GLN A 68 16.67 1.00 9.89
N VAL A 69 17.35 0.09 9.20
CA VAL A 69 18.15 -0.99 9.79
C VAL A 69 19.61 -0.91 9.35
N SER A 70 20.50 -1.58 10.07
CA SER A 70 21.92 -1.57 9.71
C SER A 70 22.19 -2.35 8.42
N PRO A 71 23.14 -1.89 7.56
CA PRO A 71 23.51 -2.61 6.35
C PRO A 71 23.88 -4.09 6.57
N PRO A 72 24.60 -4.49 7.64
CA PRO A 72 24.85 -5.91 7.94
C PRO A 72 23.57 -6.74 8.18
N ALA A 73 22.55 -6.13 8.81
CA ALA A 73 21.26 -6.81 8.99
C ALA A 73 20.56 -7.06 7.65
N VAL A 74 20.59 -6.05 6.75
CA VAL A 74 20.07 -6.18 5.38
C VAL A 74 20.80 -7.29 4.62
N VAL A 75 22.14 -7.30 4.64
CA VAL A 75 22.93 -8.34 3.96
C VAL A 75 22.52 -9.74 4.43
N LYS A 76 22.37 -9.94 5.74
CA LYS A 76 21.94 -11.22 6.32
C LYS A 76 20.55 -11.64 5.84
N MET A 77 19.60 -10.69 5.80
CA MET A 77 18.24 -10.96 5.33
C MET A 77 18.21 -11.25 3.83
N VAL A 78 18.90 -10.46 3.03
CA VAL A 78 19.02 -10.66 1.58
C VAL A 78 19.61 -12.04 1.25
N GLN A 79 20.70 -12.45 1.92
CA GLN A 79 21.28 -13.79 1.75
C GLN A 79 20.30 -14.92 2.12
N ARG A 80 19.43 -14.67 3.09
CA ARG A 80 18.40 -15.63 3.46
C ARG A 80 17.30 -15.71 2.38
N LEU A 81 16.78 -14.57 1.94
CA LEU A 81 15.74 -14.50 0.90
C LEU A 81 16.25 -15.03 -0.45
N GLU A 82 17.53 -14.80 -0.78
CA GLU A 82 18.19 -15.39 -1.96
C GLU A 82 18.21 -16.93 -1.87
N ARG A 83 18.63 -17.50 -0.74
CA ARG A 83 18.62 -18.96 -0.53
C ARG A 83 17.21 -19.58 -0.55
N GLU A 84 16.21 -18.81 -0.15
CA GLU A 84 14.80 -19.20 -0.18
C GLU A 84 14.16 -19.00 -1.58
N GLY A 85 14.90 -18.44 -2.55
CA GLY A 85 14.47 -18.27 -3.95
C GLY A 85 13.61 -17.04 -4.23
N PHE A 86 13.52 -16.08 -3.30
CA PHE A 86 12.73 -14.86 -3.47
C PHE A 86 13.52 -13.71 -4.08
N LEU A 87 14.86 -13.75 -4.03
CA LEU A 87 15.75 -12.74 -4.57
C LEU A 87 16.82 -13.37 -5.47
N GLU A 88 17.26 -12.60 -6.44
CA GLU A 88 18.46 -12.82 -7.23
C GLU A 88 19.44 -11.69 -6.97
N ARG A 89 20.71 -12.06 -6.73
CA ARG A 89 21.76 -11.08 -6.49
C ARG A 89 22.60 -10.87 -7.73
N GLU A 90 22.77 -9.60 -8.12
CA GLU A 90 23.76 -9.20 -9.10
C GLU A 90 25.03 -8.72 -8.37
N PRO A 91 26.17 -9.43 -8.54
CA PRO A 91 27.41 -9.06 -7.87
C PRO A 91 27.75 -7.58 -8.12
N TYR A 92 28.07 -6.84 -7.05
CA TYR A 92 28.43 -5.42 -7.05
C TYR A 92 27.33 -4.43 -7.50
N ARG A 93 26.14 -4.90 -7.89
CA ARG A 93 25.06 -4.05 -8.39
C ARG A 93 23.87 -3.98 -7.42
N GLY A 94 23.52 -5.10 -6.81
CA GLY A 94 22.37 -5.13 -5.89
C GLY A 94 21.57 -6.42 -5.97
N VAL A 95 20.27 -6.30 -5.71
CA VAL A 95 19.32 -7.41 -5.71
C VAL A 95 18.09 -7.09 -6.53
N ASN A 96 17.48 -8.13 -7.11
CA ASN A 96 16.19 -8.07 -7.80
C ASN A 96 15.25 -9.12 -7.22
N LEU A 97 13.96 -8.88 -7.32
CA LEU A 97 12.95 -9.88 -6.98
C LEU A 97 12.87 -10.95 -8.06
N THR A 98 12.82 -12.23 -7.64
CA THR A 98 12.36 -13.31 -8.52
C THR A 98 10.86 -13.17 -8.80
N ALA A 99 10.31 -13.98 -9.70
CA ALA A 99 8.86 -14.02 -9.93
C ALA A 99 8.09 -14.39 -8.65
N GLU A 100 8.61 -15.32 -7.86
CA GLU A 100 8.06 -15.74 -6.58
C GLU A 100 8.18 -14.62 -5.53
N GLY A 101 9.32 -13.95 -5.47
CA GLY A 101 9.53 -12.80 -4.59
C GLY A 101 8.57 -11.65 -4.90
N ARG A 102 8.35 -11.37 -6.18
CA ARG A 102 7.40 -10.36 -6.64
C ARG A 102 5.97 -10.69 -6.25
N GLN A 103 5.55 -11.94 -6.37
CA GLN A 103 4.21 -12.36 -5.94
C GLN A 103 4.00 -12.18 -4.44
N VAL A 104 5.00 -12.53 -3.62
CA VAL A 104 4.95 -12.32 -2.16
C VAL A 104 4.91 -10.83 -1.82
N ALA A 105 5.74 -10.01 -2.48
CA ALA A 105 5.76 -8.56 -2.30
C ALA A 105 4.40 -7.92 -2.62
N LEU A 106 3.80 -8.28 -3.76
CA LEU A 106 2.49 -7.76 -4.16
C LEU A 106 1.37 -8.18 -3.21
N ALA A 107 1.39 -9.43 -2.72
CA ALA A 107 0.43 -9.88 -1.71
C ALA A 107 0.57 -9.12 -0.39
N ALA A 108 1.80 -8.83 0.05
CA ALA A 108 2.07 -8.03 1.25
C ALA A 108 1.58 -6.57 1.07
N ILE A 109 1.90 -5.94 -0.06
CA ILE A 109 1.46 -4.59 -0.39
C ILE A 109 -0.07 -4.51 -0.46
N ARG A 110 -0.73 -5.51 -1.08
CA ARG A 110 -2.19 -5.59 -1.13
C ARG A 110 -2.78 -5.60 0.27
N ARG A 111 -2.32 -6.52 1.12
CA ARG A 111 -2.80 -6.64 2.50
C ARG A 111 -2.67 -5.32 3.25
N HIS A 112 -1.49 -4.72 3.24
CA HIS A 112 -1.21 -3.44 3.87
C HIS A 112 -2.22 -2.37 3.44
N ARG A 113 -2.35 -2.13 2.13
CA ARG A 113 -3.23 -1.09 1.56
C ARG A 113 -4.72 -1.35 1.79
N LEU A 114 -5.14 -2.61 1.81
CA LEU A 114 -6.53 -2.97 2.17
C LEU A 114 -6.84 -2.68 3.62
N ILE A 115 -5.92 -2.99 4.54
CA ILE A 115 -6.13 -2.72 5.96
C ILE A 115 -6.15 -1.22 6.22
N GLU A 116 -5.22 -0.43 5.65
CA GLU A 116 -5.28 1.04 5.70
C GLU A 116 -6.65 1.55 5.23
N THR A 117 -7.12 1.05 4.10
CA THR A 117 -8.42 1.46 3.53
C THR A 117 -9.59 1.09 4.45
N PHE A 118 -9.57 -0.10 5.02
CA PHE A 118 -10.59 -0.56 5.97
C PHE A 118 -10.60 0.30 7.24
N LEU A 119 -9.43 0.59 7.80
CA LEU A 119 -9.31 1.44 8.99
C LEU A 119 -9.83 2.86 8.73
N VAL A 120 -9.49 3.46 7.59
CA VAL A 120 -9.95 4.81 7.26
C VAL A 120 -11.42 4.82 6.87
N LYS A 121 -11.83 3.97 5.91
CA LYS A 121 -13.13 4.08 5.24
C LYS A 121 -14.27 3.49 6.05
N VAL A 122 -14.00 2.40 6.80
CA VAL A 122 -15.01 1.66 7.55
C VAL A 122 -14.96 1.99 9.04
N MET A 123 -13.77 2.09 9.62
CA MET A 123 -13.62 2.35 11.06
C MET A 123 -13.49 3.85 11.39
N GLY A 124 -13.26 4.74 10.39
CA GLY A 124 -13.23 6.17 10.58
C GLY A 124 -11.94 6.73 11.20
N PHE A 125 -10.85 5.95 11.18
CA PHE A 125 -9.54 6.48 11.60
C PHE A 125 -9.02 7.53 10.62
N SER A 126 -8.16 8.43 11.11
CA SER A 126 -7.53 9.40 10.24
C SER A 126 -6.48 8.74 9.32
N TRP A 127 -6.39 9.23 8.09
CA TRP A 127 -5.49 8.68 7.07
C TRP A 127 -4.00 8.83 7.40
N ASP A 128 -3.64 9.77 8.29
CA ASP A 128 -2.29 10.02 8.79
C ASP A 128 -1.89 9.14 9.99
N GLU A 129 -2.85 8.41 10.58
CA GLU A 129 -2.62 7.58 11.78
C GLU A 129 -2.56 6.09 11.48
N VAL A 130 -3.09 5.65 10.33
CA VAL A 130 -3.33 4.22 10.06
C VAL A 130 -2.08 3.41 9.76
N HIS A 131 -1.00 4.03 9.29
CA HIS A 131 0.21 3.31 8.87
C HIS A 131 0.83 2.48 10.00
N ASP A 132 1.07 3.08 11.15
CA ASP A 132 1.62 2.40 12.33
C ASP A 132 0.66 1.33 12.88
N MET A 133 -0.65 1.60 12.80
CA MET A 133 -1.68 0.63 13.21
C MET A 133 -1.67 -0.62 12.32
N VAL A 134 -1.48 -0.45 11.00
CA VAL A 134 -1.40 -1.57 10.06
C VAL A 134 -0.19 -2.44 10.38
N HIS A 135 0.98 -1.87 10.61
CA HIS A 135 2.18 -2.64 10.97
C HIS A 135 1.97 -3.49 12.23
N ALA A 136 1.23 -2.97 13.22
CA ALA A 136 0.91 -3.74 14.42
C ALA A 136 -0.12 -4.88 14.17
N LEU A 137 -0.97 -4.76 13.16
CA LEU A 137 -2.07 -5.70 12.87
C LEU A 137 -1.72 -6.76 11.83
N GLU A 138 -0.83 -6.47 10.88
CA GLU A 138 -0.57 -7.31 9.69
C GLU A 138 -0.26 -8.77 10.03
N GLY A 139 0.52 -9.01 11.09
CA GLY A 139 0.90 -10.36 11.53
C GLY A 139 -0.26 -11.20 12.07
N ALA A 140 -1.31 -10.57 12.55
CA ALA A 140 -2.49 -11.25 13.11
C ALA A 140 -3.60 -11.49 12.06
N ILE A 141 -3.51 -10.83 10.89
CA ILE A 141 -4.56 -10.86 9.88
C ILE A 141 -4.39 -12.07 8.96
N ASN A 142 -5.47 -12.84 8.83
CA ASN A 142 -5.57 -13.95 7.90
C ASN A 142 -6.34 -13.55 6.62
N THR A 143 -6.34 -14.46 5.63
CA THR A 143 -7.00 -14.23 4.34
C THR A 143 -8.50 -13.96 4.46
N ALA A 144 -9.19 -14.61 5.43
CA ALA A 144 -10.62 -14.41 5.62
C ALA A 144 -10.94 -12.98 6.12
N PHE A 145 -10.09 -12.42 6.98
CA PHE A 145 -10.19 -11.02 7.39
C PHE A 145 -9.91 -10.08 6.20
N GLU A 146 -8.85 -10.35 5.42
CA GLU A 146 -8.48 -9.56 4.24
C GLU A 146 -9.63 -9.51 3.23
N ASP A 147 -10.25 -10.66 2.93
CA ASP A 147 -11.42 -10.75 2.03
C ASP A 147 -12.61 -9.94 2.55
N ARG A 148 -12.86 -10.00 3.86
CA ARG A 148 -13.96 -9.25 4.46
C ARG A 148 -13.69 -7.75 4.53
N ALA A 149 -12.45 -7.35 4.77
CA ALA A 149 -12.02 -5.94 4.73
C ALA A 149 -12.15 -5.35 3.32
N ASP A 150 -11.78 -6.12 2.28
CA ASP A 150 -11.94 -5.75 0.88
C ASP A 150 -13.41 -5.52 0.53
N GLU A 151 -14.29 -6.47 0.88
CA GLU A 151 -15.73 -6.37 0.65
C GLU A 151 -16.35 -5.16 1.37
N LEU A 152 -16.08 -5.00 2.68
CA LEU A 152 -16.64 -3.91 3.48
C LEU A 152 -16.12 -2.54 3.05
N SER A 153 -14.93 -2.48 2.48
CA SER A 153 -14.37 -1.26 1.88
C SER A 153 -14.91 -0.97 0.48
N GLY A 154 -15.71 -1.88 -0.10
CA GLY A 154 -16.32 -1.75 -1.42
C GLY A 154 -15.35 -2.04 -2.56
N TYR A 155 -14.44 -3.00 -2.39
CA TYR A 155 -13.44 -3.42 -3.39
C TYR A 155 -12.61 -2.24 -3.92
N PRO A 156 -11.87 -1.56 -3.07
CA PRO A 156 -11.17 -0.34 -3.43
C PRO A 156 -10.04 -0.62 -4.41
N ALA A 157 -9.92 0.21 -5.46
CA ALA A 157 -8.79 0.15 -6.38
C ALA A 157 -7.53 0.84 -5.82
N ARG A 158 -7.71 1.76 -4.86
CA ARG A 158 -6.64 2.58 -4.27
C ARG A 158 -6.78 2.66 -2.75
N CYS A 159 -5.65 2.80 -2.05
CA CYS A 159 -5.61 3.06 -0.62
C CYS A 159 -5.95 4.53 -0.30
N PRO A 160 -6.09 4.93 0.97
CA PRO A 160 -6.41 6.31 1.35
C PRO A 160 -5.38 7.34 0.87
N HIS A 161 -4.14 6.94 0.63
CA HIS A 161 -3.05 7.79 0.13
C HIS A 161 -3.02 7.88 -1.40
N GLY A 162 -3.90 7.14 -2.09
CA GLY A 162 -4.06 7.11 -3.54
C GLY A 162 -3.26 6.03 -4.26
N ASP A 163 -2.41 5.28 -3.58
CA ASP A 163 -1.64 4.20 -4.18
C ASP A 163 -2.53 3.04 -4.67
N PRO A 164 -2.22 2.42 -5.82
CA PRO A 164 -3.01 1.32 -6.37
C PRO A 164 -2.92 0.07 -5.47
N ILE A 165 -4.04 -0.57 -5.23
CA ILE A 165 -4.07 -1.84 -4.49
C ILE A 165 -3.82 -2.97 -5.48
N PRO A 166 -2.76 -3.80 -5.32
CA PRO A 166 -2.53 -4.94 -6.17
C PRO A 166 -3.74 -5.88 -6.22
N THR A 167 -3.99 -6.48 -7.37
CA THR A 167 -5.06 -7.46 -7.51
C THR A 167 -4.76 -8.75 -6.74
N ARG A 168 -5.77 -9.57 -6.50
CA ARG A 168 -5.62 -10.82 -5.74
C ARG A 168 -4.71 -11.85 -6.43
N ASP A 169 -4.65 -11.82 -7.73
CA ASP A 169 -3.76 -12.65 -8.57
C ASP A 169 -2.34 -12.10 -8.70
N GLY A 170 -2.02 -11.00 -7.98
CA GLY A 170 -0.67 -10.45 -7.91
C GLY A 170 -0.29 -9.60 -9.12
N HIS A 171 -1.21 -8.80 -9.62
CA HIS A 171 -0.95 -7.78 -10.62
C HIS A 171 -0.99 -6.38 -9.98
N MET A 172 -0.01 -5.53 -10.26
CA MET A 172 -0.03 -4.12 -9.88
C MET A 172 -0.74 -3.32 -10.96
N PRO A 173 -1.86 -2.65 -10.68
CA PRO A 173 -2.52 -1.80 -11.66
C PRO A 173 -1.60 -0.69 -12.15
N GLU A 174 -1.63 -0.40 -13.44
CA GLU A 174 -0.91 0.72 -14.03
C GLU A 174 -1.54 2.04 -13.58
N MET A 175 -0.68 3.05 -13.37
CA MET A 175 -1.08 4.39 -12.99
C MET A 175 -0.74 5.36 -14.12
N ASN A 176 -1.75 6.11 -14.57
CA ASN A 176 -1.59 7.17 -15.56
C ASN A 176 -1.48 8.53 -14.86
N ASP A 177 -0.58 8.62 -13.86
CA ASP A 177 -0.33 9.83 -13.13
C ASP A 177 1.15 10.22 -13.17
N ASN A 178 1.42 11.52 -13.05
CA ASN A 178 2.77 12.05 -12.99
C ASN A 178 2.87 13.09 -11.88
N SER A 179 4.09 13.41 -11.47
CA SER A 179 4.33 14.45 -10.49
C SER A 179 3.73 15.78 -10.95
N LEU A 180 3.14 16.51 -10.04
CA LEU A 180 2.65 17.86 -10.29
C LEU A 180 3.72 18.78 -10.89
N LEU A 181 4.99 18.51 -10.59
CA LEU A 181 6.12 19.28 -11.15
C LEU A 181 6.36 19.03 -12.64
N ASP A 182 5.87 17.95 -13.22
CA ASP A 182 6.05 17.61 -14.64
C ASP A 182 5.13 18.42 -15.56
N PHE A 183 4.15 19.13 -15.00
CA PHE A 183 3.13 19.85 -15.77
C PHE A 183 3.34 21.36 -15.76
N PRO A 184 2.98 22.08 -16.84
CA PRO A 184 3.09 23.53 -16.91
C PRO A 184 2.05 24.24 -16.02
N VAL A 185 2.29 25.53 -15.77
CA VAL A 185 1.30 26.44 -15.15
C VAL A 185 0.06 26.51 -16.03
N GLY A 186 -1.13 26.50 -15.42
CA GLY A 186 -2.44 26.44 -16.08
C GLY A 186 -3.03 25.02 -16.15
N THR A 187 -2.21 23.99 -15.93
CA THR A 187 -2.69 22.59 -15.92
C THR A 187 -3.69 22.39 -14.78
N ARG A 188 -4.77 21.68 -15.11
CA ARG A 188 -5.78 21.18 -14.18
C ARG A 188 -5.74 19.66 -14.15
N GLY A 189 -6.09 19.08 -13.01
CA GLY A 189 -6.16 17.63 -12.85
C GLY A 189 -6.67 17.28 -11.48
N ASP A 190 -6.79 15.99 -11.22
CA ASP A 190 -7.20 15.48 -9.92
C ASP A 190 -5.97 14.95 -9.17
N LEU A 191 -5.83 15.29 -7.89
CA LEU A 191 -4.80 14.70 -7.04
C LEU A 191 -5.04 13.19 -6.96
N SER A 192 -4.15 12.39 -7.53
CA SER A 192 -4.30 10.93 -7.60
C SER A 192 -3.71 10.25 -6.37
N ARG A 193 -2.49 10.61 -5.99
CA ARG A 193 -1.77 10.02 -4.85
C ARG A 193 -0.66 10.92 -4.31
N ILE A 194 -0.20 10.56 -3.12
CA ILE A 194 0.93 11.19 -2.44
C ILE A 194 2.05 10.14 -2.31
N ARG A 195 3.28 10.45 -2.74
CA ARG A 195 4.39 9.49 -2.79
C ARG A 195 4.96 9.16 -1.41
N HIS A 196 5.20 10.14 -0.57
CA HIS A 196 5.80 9.96 0.75
C HIS A 196 4.79 10.25 1.87
N HIS A 197 4.37 9.19 2.56
CA HIS A 197 3.26 9.21 3.54
C HIS A 197 3.75 9.38 4.98
N THR A 198 4.59 10.37 5.29
CA THR A 198 4.86 10.60 6.70
C THR A 198 3.64 11.20 7.40
N PRO A 199 3.35 10.85 8.66
CA PRO A 199 2.18 11.38 9.38
C PRO A 199 2.10 12.91 9.35
N GLU A 200 3.23 13.61 9.49
CA GLU A 200 3.28 15.07 9.47
C GLU A 200 2.89 15.63 8.10
N ARG A 201 3.37 15.02 7.01
CA ARG A 201 3.02 15.43 5.64
C ARG A 201 1.53 15.21 5.36
N LEU A 202 1.02 14.05 5.72
CA LEU A 202 -0.39 13.71 5.53
C LEU A 202 -1.30 14.64 6.33
N ARG A 203 -0.95 14.93 7.58
CA ARG A 203 -1.70 15.89 8.42
C ARG A 203 -1.71 17.26 7.79
N TYR A 204 -0.55 17.78 7.40
CA TYR A 204 -0.44 19.08 6.74
C TYR A 204 -1.25 19.15 5.44
N LEU A 205 -1.15 18.13 4.57
CA LEU A 205 -1.96 18.06 3.35
C LEU A 205 -3.46 17.98 3.67
N GLY A 206 -3.83 17.23 4.70
CA GLY A 206 -5.20 17.13 5.18
C GLY A 206 -5.78 18.48 5.66
N GLU A 207 -4.98 19.29 6.37
CA GLU A 207 -5.34 20.65 6.80
C GLU A 207 -5.55 21.60 5.60
N LEU A 208 -4.78 21.40 4.52
CA LEU A 208 -4.96 22.14 3.27
C LEU A 208 -6.12 21.59 2.41
N GLY A 209 -6.77 20.50 2.81
CA GLY A 209 -7.79 19.82 2.00
C GLY A 209 -7.24 19.10 0.77
N LEU A 210 -5.91 18.89 0.69
CA LEU A 210 -5.23 18.21 -0.41
C LEU A 210 -5.22 16.70 -0.16
N ARG A 211 -6.29 16.04 -0.59
CA ARG A 211 -6.45 14.58 -0.49
C ARG A 211 -6.67 13.95 -1.88
N PRO A 212 -6.35 12.66 -2.08
CA PRO A 212 -6.65 11.97 -3.32
C PRO A 212 -8.12 12.17 -3.73
N GLY A 213 -8.33 12.49 -5.03
CA GLY A 213 -9.64 12.84 -5.60
C GLY A 213 -9.97 14.33 -5.63
N VAL A 214 -9.16 15.20 -5.04
CA VAL A 214 -9.38 16.64 -5.06
C VAL A 214 -8.90 17.22 -6.39
N ALA A 215 -9.79 17.96 -7.07
CA ALA A 215 -9.43 18.71 -8.26
C ALA A 215 -8.53 19.91 -7.91
N LEU A 216 -7.50 20.13 -8.71
CA LEU A 216 -6.56 21.22 -8.52
C LEU A 216 -6.16 21.89 -9.86
N GLU A 217 -5.65 23.11 -9.75
CA GLU A 217 -5.06 23.86 -10.86
C GLU A 217 -3.72 24.46 -10.45
N ILE A 218 -2.70 24.33 -11.30
CA ILE A 218 -1.39 24.95 -11.10
C ILE A 218 -1.46 26.43 -11.49
N LYS A 219 -1.49 27.34 -10.51
CA LYS A 219 -1.61 28.78 -10.74
C LYS A 219 -0.28 29.49 -10.95
N GLY A 220 0.82 28.91 -10.49
CA GLY A 220 2.13 29.53 -10.62
C GLY A 220 3.24 28.66 -10.04
N ARG A 221 4.45 28.94 -10.49
CA ARG A 221 5.67 28.28 -9.99
C ARG A 221 6.77 29.32 -9.87
N ALA A 222 7.37 29.42 -8.70
CA ALA A 222 8.53 30.28 -8.51
C ALA A 222 9.78 29.66 -9.19
N PRO A 223 10.72 30.47 -9.69
CA PRO A 223 11.94 30.00 -10.34
C PRO A 223 12.83 29.23 -9.36
N LEU A 224 13.88 28.56 -9.88
CA LEU A 224 14.90 27.85 -9.10
C LEU A 224 14.34 26.76 -8.16
N ARG A 225 13.38 25.96 -8.64
CA ARG A 225 12.64 24.97 -7.83
C ARG A 225 11.96 25.60 -6.60
N GLY A 226 11.51 26.84 -6.73
CA GLY A 226 10.76 27.50 -5.68
C GLY A 226 9.35 26.94 -5.50
N PRO A 227 8.55 27.48 -4.55
CA PRO A 227 7.24 26.99 -4.23
C PRO A 227 6.27 27.04 -5.41
N VAL A 228 5.28 26.16 -5.38
CA VAL A 228 4.20 26.05 -6.36
C VAL A 228 2.93 26.61 -5.75
N ARG A 229 2.24 27.47 -6.51
CA ARG A 229 0.93 27.99 -6.15
C ARG A 229 -0.13 27.15 -6.84
N LEU A 230 -1.05 26.60 -6.04
CA LEU A 230 -2.15 25.76 -6.46
C LEU A 230 -3.48 26.40 -6.09
N HIS A 231 -4.50 26.19 -6.89
CA HIS A 231 -5.88 26.36 -6.49
C HIS A 231 -6.50 24.98 -6.31
N ALA A 232 -6.96 24.64 -5.12
CA ALA A 232 -7.57 23.37 -4.77
C ALA A 232 -8.50 23.55 -3.57
N ALA A 233 -9.50 22.68 -3.41
CA ALA A 233 -10.47 22.76 -2.30
C ALA A 233 -11.09 24.17 -2.11
N GLY A 234 -11.28 24.92 -3.21
CA GLY A 234 -11.91 26.25 -3.21
C GLY A 234 -10.99 27.41 -2.78
N GLN A 235 -9.69 27.19 -2.56
CA GLN A 235 -8.76 28.22 -2.13
C GLN A 235 -7.37 28.07 -2.76
N GLU A 236 -6.54 29.13 -2.65
CA GLU A 236 -5.15 29.08 -3.10
C GLU A 236 -4.24 28.56 -1.99
N HIS A 237 -3.30 27.70 -2.38
CA HIS A 237 -2.26 27.15 -1.52
C HIS A 237 -0.88 27.43 -2.11
N ILE A 238 0.10 27.61 -1.24
CA ILE A 238 1.51 27.67 -1.62
C ILE A 238 2.19 26.47 -0.97
N VAL A 239 2.69 25.55 -1.81
CA VAL A 239 3.38 24.34 -1.36
C VAL A 239 4.84 24.39 -1.78
N GLY A 240 5.74 23.92 -0.90
CA GLY A 240 7.16 23.82 -1.22
C GLY A 240 7.39 22.84 -2.37
N ALA A 241 8.49 23.01 -3.11
CA ALA A 241 8.80 22.16 -4.27
C ALA A 241 8.91 20.69 -3.89
N ASP A 242 9.52 20.37 -2.73
CA ASP A 242 9.67 18.99 -2.26
C ASP A 242 8.32 18.31 -2.00
N LEU A 243 7.36 19.07 -1.46
CA LEU A 243 6.01 18.54 -1.28
C LEU A 243 5.27 18.42 -2.62
N ALA A 244 5.43 19.41 -3.51
CA ALA A 244 4.82 19.39 -4.84
C ALA A 244 5.33 18.24 -5.71
N GLU A 245 6.58 17.80 -5.53
CA GLU A 245 7.15 16.64 -6.21
C GLU A 245 6.47 15.33 -5.79
N ASP A 246 5.97 15.26 -4.56
CA ASP A 246 5.29 14.09 -4.02
C ASP A 246 3.79 14.03 -4.37
N LEU A 247 3.22 15.12 -4.88
CA LEU A 247 1.83 15.16 -5.33
C LEU A 247 1.75 14.69 -6.77
N PHE A 248 1.00 13.60 -7.01
CA PHE A 248 0.74 13.06 -8.34
C PHE A 248 -0.65 13.43 -8.80
N ILE A 249 -0.79 13.77 -10.07
CA ILE A 249 -2.06 14.16 -10.66
C ILE A 249 -2.41 13.34 -11.88
N GLU A 250 -3.70 13.12 -12.09
CA GLU A 250 -4.29 12.41 -13.22
C GLU A 250 -5.44 13.23 -13.84
N ASN A 251 -6.11 12.71 -14.87
CA ASN A 251 -7.22 13.38 -15.56
C ASN A 251 -6.86 14.78 -16.05
N ILE A 252 -5.68 14.90 -16.70
CA ILE A 252 -5.05 16.17 -17.03
C ILE A 252 -5.81 16.92 -18.12
N VAL A 253 -6.07 18.20 -17.88
CA VAL A 253 -6.56 19.20 -18.84
C VAL A 253 -5.56 20.36 -18.86
N VAL A 254 -4.97 20.63 -20.02
CA VAL A 254 -3.97 21.71 -20.24
C VAL A 254 -4.62 22.90 -20.91
#